data_db5b3788dad9234cb22bf28ef399cc2b
#
_entry.id   db5b3788dad9234cb22bf28ef399cc2b
#
_cell.length_a   1.000
_cell.length_b   1.000
_cell.length_c   1.000
_cell.angle_alpha   90.00
_cell.angle_beta   90.00
_cell.angle_gamma   90.00
#
_symmetry.space_group_name_H-M   'P 1'
#
loop_
_entity.id
_entity.type
_entity.pdbx_description
1 polymer ?
#
loop_
_entity_poly.entity_id
_entity_poly.type
_entity_poly.pdbx_seq_one_letter_code
_entity_poly.pdbx_strand_id
1 'polypeptide(L)'
;MQELDSLRDLLWMLVKDPRTAVLFALLTIASVTDYRTYKIPNWLTASGIGFGLVYSIFIPFSRDFGFLWAVGGMMLGFIVMLPCYALRIMGAGDVKLMAMVGAFLGVDDCFRAIIYSFIVGGIAALGFALLNKSMTRMLQNVKYITQAMMFSAVGGYKPDVRITASQSIGKMPYGICISVGTAGYVVAKQLGFA
;
A
#
# COMPACT_ATOMS: atom_id res chain seq x y z
N MET A 1 -0.51 28.96 -16.05
CA MET A 1 -0.54 29.59 -14.72
C MET A 1 -1.25 28.67 -13.71
N GLN A 2 -2.40 28.06 -14.04
CA GLN A 2 -3.11 27.13 -13.13
C GLN A 2 -2.27 25.93 -12.66
N GLU A 3 -1.41 25.35 -13.50
CA GLU A 3 -0.56 24.21 -13.10
C GLU A 3 0.54 24.60 -12.10
N LEU A 4 1.12 25.79 -12.25
CA LEU A 4 2.11 26.30 -11.32
C LEU A 4 1.50 26.66 -9.96
N ASP A 5 0.26 27.18 -9.97
CA ASP A 5 -0.47 27.44 -8.74
C ASP A 5 -0.85 26.13 -8.02
N SER A 6 -1.27 25.09 -8.77
CA SER A 6 -1.54 23.77 -8.21
C SER A 6 -0.30 23.11 -7.62
N LEU A 7 0.85 23.20 -8.29
CA LEU A 7 2.14 22.71 -7.76
C LEU A 7 2.58 23.48 -6.51
N ARG A 8 2.39 24.79 -6.50
CA ARG A 8 2.68 25.61 -5.33
C ARG A 8 1.78 25.22 -4.15
N ASP A 9 0.50 25.01 -4.40
CA ASP A 9 -0.46 24.62 -3.37
C ASP A 9 -0.15 23.21 -2.82
N LEU A 10 0.27 22.28 -3.66
CA LEU A 10 0.78 20.96 -3.25
C LEU A 10 2.03 21.08 -2.37
N LEU A 11 2.99 21.93 -2.76
CA LEU A 11 4.22 22.17 -1.96
C LEU A 11 3.88 22.87 -0.64
N TRP A 12 3.00 23.86 -0.65
CA TRP A 12 2.54 24.54 0.55
C TRP A 12 1.83 23.59 1.52
N MET A 13 1.10 22.63 1.01
CA MET A 13 0.39 21.66 1.82
C MET A 13 1.32 20.60 2.43
N LEU A 14 2.35 20.15 1.69
CA LEU A 14 3.43 19.32 2.22
C LEU A 14 4.14 20.00 3.40
N VAL A 15 4.23 21.34 3.38
CA VAL A 15 4.85 22.14 4.46
C VAL A 15 3.85 22.43 5.59
N LYS A 16 2.57 22.59 5.28
CA LYS A 16 1.55 22.99 6.25
C LYS A 16 1.02 21.84 7.10
N ASP A 17 0.99 20.61 6.55
CA ASP A 17 0.58 19.43 7.29
C ASP A 17 1.76 18.49 7.55
N PRO A 18 2.37 18.58 8.76
CA PRO A 18 3.52 17.74 9.14
C PRO A 18 3.26 16.26 8.97
N ARG A 19 2.01 15.82 9.12
CA ARG A 19 1.60 14.43 8.97
C ARG A 19 1.82 13.94 7.54
N THR A 20 1.34 14.69 6.57
CA THR A 20 1.50 14.38 5.15
C THR A 20 2.97 14.42 4.73
N ALA A 21 3.72 15.42 5.20
CA ALA A 21 5.16 15.53 4.92
C ALA A 21 5.94 14.31 5.43
N VAL A 22 5.70 13.91 6.68
CA VAL A 22 6.34 12.72 7.28
C VAL A 22 5.94 11.45 6.55
N LEU A 23 4.65 11.29 6.19
CA LEU A 23 4.18 10.15 5.42
C LEU A 23 4.93 10.04 4.08
N PHE A 24 5.03 11.12 3.31
CA PHE A 24 5.74 11.13 2.03
C PHE A 24 7.24 10.82 2.19
N ALA A 25 7.88 11.35 3.23
CA ALA A 25 9.27 11.02 3.54
C ALA A 25 9.46 9.52 3.82
N LEU A 26 8.61 8.93 4.66
CA LEU A 26 8.63 7.50 4.99
C LEU A 26 8.35 6.63 3.76
N LEU A 27 7.37 7.00 2.93
CA LEU A 27 7.06 6.30 1.69
C LEU A 27 8.22 6.36 0.68
N THR A 28 8.91 7.50 0.60
CA THR A 28 10.10 7.64 -0.26
C THR A 28 11.22 6.73 0.22
N ILE A 29 11.51 6.70 1.52
CA ILE A 29 12.52 5.81 2.10
C ILE A 29 12.12 4.35 1.88
N ALA A 30 10.84 3.99 2.09
CA ALA A 30 10.32 2.65 1.85
C ALA A 30 10.53 2.22 0.39
N SER A 31 10.20 3.10 -0.58
CA SER A 31 10.39 2.84 -2.01
C SER A 31 11.85 2.62 -2.38
N VAL A 32 12.75 3.46 -1.88
CA VAL A 32 14.19 3.34 -2.16
C VAL A 32 14.75 2.06 -1.56
N THR A 33 14.37 1.71 -0.34
CA THR A 33 14.84 0.49 0.32
C THR A 33 14.27 -0.75 -0.35
N ASP A 34 12.98 -0.74 -0.73
CA ASP A 34 12.35 -1.85 -1.43
C ASP A 34 12.95 -2.06 -2.82
N TYR A 35 13.23 -0.98 -3.55
CA TYR A 35 13.93 -1.06 -4.85
C TYR A 35 15.31 -1.70 -4.74
N ARG A 36 16.08 -1.35 -3.70
CA ARG A 36 17.47 -1.83 -3.53
C ARG A 36 17.58 -3.22 -2.92
N THR A 37 16.73 -3.54 -1.96
CA THR A 37 16.88 -4.75 -1.12
C THR A 37 15.70 -5.71 -1.20
N TYR A 38 14.60 -5.33 -1.85
CA TYR A 38 13.32 -6.06 -1.83
C TYR A 38 12.84 -6.35 -0.40
N LYS A 39 13.15 -5.44 0.52
CA LYS A 39 12.78 -5.54 1.94
C LYS A 39 12.50 -4.17 2.51
N ILE A 40 11.41 -4.05 3.24
CA ILE A 40 11.05 -2.84 3.99
C ILE A 40 11.53 -3.02 5.44
N PRO A 41 12.39 -2.12 5.96
CA PRO A 41 12.91 -2.24 7.32
C PRO A 41 11.80 -2.12 8.37
N ASN A 42 11.82 -2.98 9.37
CA ASN A 42 10.83 -2.95 10.45
C ASN A 42 10.88 -1.65 11.27
N TRP A 43 12.05 -1.05 11.43
CA TRP A 43 12.18 0.21 12.16
C TRP A 43 11.43 1.36 11.47
N LEU A 44 11.43 1.36 10.12
CA LEU A 44 10.74 2.37 9.32
C LEU A 44 9.22 2.30 9.53
N THR A 45 8.65 1.10 9.41
CA THR A 45 7.21 0.91 9.58
C THR A 45 6.79 1.11 11.04
N ALA A 46 7.59 0.65 12.00
CA ALA A 46 7.30 0.80 13.42
C ALA A 46 7.38 2.26 13.87
N SER A 47 8.43 3.00 13.46
CA SER A 47 8.55 4.43 13.79
C SER A 47 7.44 5.26 13.13
N GLY A 48 7.06 4.91 11.89
CA GLY A 48 5.96 5.58 11.20
C GLY A 48 4.61 5.33 11.90
N ILE A 49 4.31 4.07 12.27
CA ILE A 49 3.09 3.76 13.04
C ILE A 49 3.09 4.52 14.35
N GLY A 50 4.20 4.47 15.10
CA GLY A 50 4.34 5.20 16.36
C GLY A 50 4.09 6.71 16.20
N PHE A 51 4.70 7.33 15.19
CA PHE A 51 4.46 8.74 14.89
C PHE A 51 3.00 9.02 14.53
N GLY A 52 2.39 8.23 13.63
CA GLY A 52 1.00 8.42 13.21
C GLY A 52 0.02 8.31 14.36
N LEU A 53 0.20 7.34 15.25
CA LEU A 53 -0.64 7.15 16.43
C LEU A 53 -0.45 8.27 17.47
N VAL A 54 0.79 8.62 17.81
CA VAL A 54 1.09 9.69 18.77
C VAL A 54 0.60 11.03 18.25
N TYR A 55 0.87 11.35 16.99
CA TYR A 55 0.40 12.59 16.39
C TYR A 55 -1.13 12.70 16.40
N SER A 56 -1.84 11.60 16.21
CA SER A 56 -3.31 11.55 16.24
C SER A 56 -3.92 11.76 17.63
N ILE A 57 -3.14 11.59 18.70
CA ILE A 57 -3.57 11.94 20.08
C ILE A 57 -3.62 13.46 20.24
N PHE A 58 -2.61 14.18 19.72
CA PHE A 58 -2.47 15.62 19.91
C PHE A 58 -3.24 16.44 18.88
N ILE A 59 -3.32 15.95 17.65
CA ILE A 59 -4.00 16.62 16.54
C ILE A 59 -4.95 15.63 15.87
N PRO A 60 -6.21 15.53 16.35
CA PRO A 60 -7.19 14.59 15.81
C PRO A 60 -7.55 14.94 14.37
N PHE A 61 -7.74 13.92 13.56
CA PHE A 61 -8.14 14.02 12.15
C PHE A 61 -9.56 14.55 11.96
N SER A 62 -10.44 14.16 12.86
CA SER A 62 -11.85 14.48 12.89
C SER A 62 -12.17 14.90 14.31
N ARG A 63 -13.17 15.74 14.46
CA ARG A 63 -13.52 16.40 15.73
C ARG A 63 -13.71 15.47 16.93
N ASP A 64 -13.93 14.15 16.71
CA ASP A 64 -14.36 13.25 17.79
C ASP A 64 -13.49 11.98 17.98
N PHE A 65 -12.62 11.54 17.04
CA PHE A 65 -12.00 10.20 17.09
C PHE A 65 -10.53 10.12 16.64
N GLY A 66 -9.66 11.06 16.99
CA GLY A 66 -8.30 11.14 16.50
C GLY A 66 -7.49 9.84 16.60
N PHE A 67 -7.29 9.32 17.80
CA PHE A 67 -6.50 8.12 18.06
C PHE A 67 -7.19 6.84 17.55
N LEU A 68 -8.48 6.67 17.87
CA LEU A 68 -9.24 5.49 17.43
C LEU A 68 -9.33 5.41 15.90
N TRP A 69 -9.41 6.55 15.24
CA TRP A 69 -9.43 6.64 13.79
C TRP A 69 -8.09 6.18 13.17
N ALA A 70 -6.97 6.59 13.75
CA ALA A 70 -5.65 6.15 13.33
C ALA A 70 -5.43 4.64 13.58
N VAL A 71 -5.86 4.13 14.73
CA VAL A 71 -5.84 2.69 15.03
C VAL A 71 -6.75 1.92 14.07
N GLY A 72 -7.95 2.43 13.80
CA GLY A 72 -8.88 1.84 12.84
C GLY A 72 -8.28 1.74 11.43
N GLY A 73 -7.66 2.82 10.95
CA GLY A 73 -6.96 2.83 9.65
C GLY A 73 -5.78 1.86 9.62
N MET A 74 -4.98 1.83 10.69
CA MET A 74 -3.88 0.87 10.83
C MET A 74 -4.37 -0.57 10.75
N MET A 75 -5.42 -0.90 11.50
CA MET A 75 -6.01 -2.24 11.51
C MET A 75 -6.63 -2.60 10.16
N LEU A 76 -7.31 -1.66 9.51
CA LEU A 76 -7.86 -1.86 8.18
C LEU A 76 -6.76 -2.16 7.16
N GLY A 77 -5.70 -1.35 7.11
CA GLY A 77 -4.56 -1.57 6.22
C GLY A 77 -3.90 -2.93 6.47
N PHE A 78 -3.73 -3.32 7.73
CA PHE A 78 -3.19 -4.62 8.11
C PHE A 78 -4.10 -5.77 7.66
N ILE A 79 -5.38 -5.73 8.01
CA ILE A 79 -6.34 -6.83 7.77
C ILE A 79 -6.58 -7.03 6.28
N VAL A 80 -6.73 -5.95 5.50
CA VAL A 80 -6.98 -6.06 4.05
C VAL A 80 -5.77 -6.62 3.30
N MET A 81 -4.54 -6.34 3.77
CA MET A 81 -3.32 -6.88 3.15
C MET A 81 -2.95 -8.28 3.64
N LEU A 82 -3.48 -8.72 4.79
CA LEU A 82 -3.17 -10.02 5.38
C LEU A 82 -3.45 -11.21 4.44
N PRO A 83 -4.59 -11.28 3.69
CA PRO A 83 -4.84 -12.34 2.73
C PRO A 83 -3.78 -12.41 1.63
N CYS A 84 -3.33 -11.28 1.12
CA CYS A 84 -2.27 -11.23 0.09
C CYS A 84 -0.94 -11.79 0.62
N TYR A 85 -0.62 -11.51 1.89
CA TYR A 85 0.52 -12.10 2.57
C TYR A 85 0.34 -13.62 2.80
N ALA A 86 -0.84 -14.06 3.26
CA ALA A 86 -1.13 -15.47 3.48
C ALA A 86 -1.03 -16.29 2.18
N LEU A 87 -1.44 -15.71 1.06
CA LEU A 87 -1.30 -16.26 -0.29
C LEU A 87 0.12 -16.12 -0.87
N ARG A 88 1.06 -15.54 -0.12
CA ARG A 88 2.46 -15.29 -0.54
C ARG A 88 2.59 -14.44 -1.81
N ILE A 89 1.60 -13.61 -2.09
CA ILE A 89 1.63 -12.64 -3.20
C ILE A 89 2.52 -11.45 -2.84
N MET A 90 2.48 -11.05 -1.55
CA MET A 90 3.22 -9.90 -1.02
C MET A 90 4.06 -10.28 0.20
N GLY A 91 5.07 -9.48 0.52
CA GLY A 91 5.90 -9.63 1.70
C GLY A 91 5.25 -9.11 2.98
N ALA A 92 5.71 -9.58 4.15
CA ALA A 92 5.28 -9.05 5.44
C ALA A 92 5.60 -7.55 5.60
N GLY A 93 6.62 -7.05 4.89
CA GLY A 93 6.99 -5.64 4.85
C GLY A 93 5.89 -4.77 4.26
N ASP A 94 5.26 -5.24 3.18
CA ASP A 94 4.19 -4.52 2.46
C ASP A 94 2.94 -4.38 3.33
N VAL A 95 2.60 -5.44 4.08
CA VAL A 95 1.47 -5.42 5.05
C VAL A 95 1.71 -4.37 6.14
N LYS A 96 2.93 -4.33 6.69
CA LYS A 96 3.31 -3.34 7.71
C LYS A 96 3.34 -1.92 7.14
N LEU A 97 3.79 -1.76 5.89
CA LEU A 97 3.80 -0.47 5.21
C LEU A 97 2.38 0.06 5.03
N MET A 98 1.43 -0.80 4.61
CA MET A 98 0.04 -0.38 4.47
C MET A 98 -0.63 -0.11 5.83
N ALA A 99 -0.28 -0.87 6.87
CA ALA A 99 -0.71 -0.56 8.23
C ALA A 99 -0.20 0.82 8.71
N MET A 100 1.06 1.15 8.38
CA MET A 100 1.63 2.48 8.63
C MET A 100 0.84 3.57 7.88
N VAL A 101 0.59 3.38 6.59
CA VAL A 101 -0.24 4.30 5.78
C VAL A 101 -1.61 4.52 6.44
N GLY A 102 -2.25 3.44 6.91
CA GLY A 102 -3.53 3.50 7.62
C GLY A 102 -3.48 4.31 8.91
N ALA A 103 -2.38 4.21 9.69
CA ALA A 103 -2.19 5.01 10.90
C ALA A 103 -2.10 6.51 10.61
N PHE A 104 -1.61 6.88 9.42
CA PHE A 104 -1.53 8.27 8.97
C PHE A 104 -2.83 8.79 8.38
N LEU A 105 -3.56 7.97 7.62
CA LEU A 105 -4.71 8.41 6.82
C LEU A 105 -6.05 8.18 7.52
N GLY A 106 -6.13 7.23 8.47
CA GLY A 106 -7.40 6.80 9.06
C GLY A 106 -8.17 5.82 8.17
N VAL A 107 -9.39 5.48 8.56
CA VAL A 107 -10.14 4.36 7.96
C VAL A 107 -10.51 4.61 6.49
N ASP A 108 -11.22 5.71 6.22
CA ASP A 108 -11.77 5.98 4.88
C ASP A 108 -10.69 6.22 3.84
N ASP A 109 -9.71 7.04 4.20
CA ASP A 109 -8.61 7.40 3.31
C ASP A 109 -7.65 6.21 3.10
N CYS A 110 -7.46 5.37 4.12
CA CYS A 110 -6.69 4.13 4.00
C CYS A 110 -7.34 3.18 2.99
N PHE A 111 -8.66 3.02 3.05
CA PHE A 111 -9.38 2.15 2.11
C PHE A 111 -9.19 2.62 0.65
N ARG A 112 -9.29 3.91 0.41
CA ARG A 112 -9.06 4.49 -0.91
C ARG A 112 -7.60 4.35 -1.34
N ALA A 113 -6.63 4.60 -0.44
CA ALA A 113 -5.22 4.40 -0.71
C ALA A 113 -4.88 2.95 -1.08
N ILE A 114 -5.56 1.96 -0.46
CA ILE A 114 -5.45 0.55 -0.82
C ILE A 114 -5.90 0.33 -2.27
N ILE A 115 -7.04 0.87 -2.67
CA ILE A 115 -7.55 0.74 -4.05
C ILE A 115 -6.54 1.32 -5.05
N TYR A 116 -6.03 2.53 -4.80
CA TYR A 116 -5.02 3.15 -5.65
C TYR A 116 -3.74 2.31 -5.71
N SER A 117 -3.31 1.74 -4.58
CA SER A 117 -2.13 0.87 -4.53
C SER A 117 -2.31 -0.41 -5.33
N PHE A 118 -3.51 -1.01 -5.31
CA PHE A 118 -3.81 -2.17 -6.15
C PHE A 118 -3.88 -1.83 -7.63
N ILE A 119 -4.42 -0.66 -8.00
CA ILE A 119 -4.43 -0.21 -9.39
C ILE A 119 -3.00 -0.02 -9.89
N VAL A 120 -2.16 0.70 -9.15
CA VAL A 120 -0.74 0.92 -9.50
C VAL A 120 0.01 -0.42 -9.56
N GLY A 121 -0.20 -1.29 -8.57
CA GLY A 121 0.40 -2.63 -8.53
C GLY A 121 -0.02 -3.51 -9.70
N GLY A 122 -1.30 -3.46 -10.08
CA GLY A 122 -1.83 -4.18 -11.25
C GLY A 122 -1.22 -3.68 -12.57
N ILE A 123 -1.15 -2.36 -12.76
CA ILE A 123 -0.51 -1.76 -13.94
C ILE A 123 0.97 -2.13 -14.00
N ALA A 124 1.68 -2.05 -12.87
CA ALA A 124 3.09 -2.40 -12.79
C ALA A 124 3.31 -3.91 -13.06
N ALA A 125 2.45 -4.79 -12.54
CA ALA A 125 2.51 -6.23 -12.80
C ALA A 125 2.27 -6.56 -14.27
N LEU A 126 1.30 -5.89 -14.90
CA LEU A 126 1.03 -6.01 -16.34
C LEU A 126 2.23 -5.54 -17.16
N GLY A 127 2.79 -4.38 -16.84
CA GLY A 127 3.98 -3.85 -17.51
C GLY A 127 5.17 -4.82 -17.38
N PHE A 128 5.41 -5.35 -16.20
CA PHE A 128 6.48 -6.31 -15.94
C PHE A 128 6.27 -7.63 -16.73
N ALA A 129 5.03 -8.12 -16.78
CA ALA A 129 4.69 -9.34 -17.53
C ALA A 129 4.85 -9.15 -19.04
N LEU A 130 4.53 -7.97 -19.59
CA LEU A 130 4.71 -7.62 -20.99
C LEU A 130 6.21 -7.55 -21.36
N LEU A 131 7.00 -6.83 -20.56
CA LEU A 131 8.43 -6.67 -20.79
C LEU A 131 9.18 -8.02 -20.75
N ASN A 132 8.79 -8.91 -19.84
CA ASN A 132 9.42 -10.22 -19.68
C ASN A 132 8.78 -11.33 -20.56
N LYS A 133 7.86 -10.98 -21.46
CA LYS A 133 7.14 -11.96 -22.31
C LYS A 133 6.50 -13.10 -21.52
N SER A 134 6.06 -12.84 -20.29
CA SER A 134 5.53 -13.83 -19.35
C SER A 134 4.03 -13.69 -19.08
N MET A 135 3.31 -13.04 -20.01
CA MET A 135 1.86 -12.83 -19.90
C MET A 135 1.08 -14.12 -19.69
N THR A 136 1.44 -15.17 -20.42
CA THR A 136 0.77 -16.49 -20.30
C THR A 136 0.94 -17.07 -18.89
N ARG A 137 2.13 -16.95 -18.29
CA ARG A 137 2.40 -17.40 -16.93
C ARG A 137 1.60 -16.59 -15.91
N MET A 138 1.51 -15.28 -16.13
CA MET A 138 0.72 -14.39 -15.27
C MET A 138 -0.75 -14.81 -15.27
N LEU A 139 -1.35 -15.02 -16.44
CA LEU A 139 -2.75 -15.46 -16.58
C LEU A 139 -2.99 -16.83 -15.93
N GLN A 140 -2.06 -17.77 -16.11
CA GLN A 140 -2.13 -19.09 -15.47
C GLN A 140 -2.07 -18.98 -13.93
N ASN A 141 -1.17 -18.12 -13.40
CA ASN A 141 -1.06 -17.91 -11.96
C ASN A 141 -2.32 -17.26 -11.38
N VAL A 142 -2.88 -16.26 -12.06
CA VAL A 142 -4.15 -15.61 -11.65
C VAL A 142 -5.28 -16.66 -11.65
N LYS A 143 -5.41 -17.44 -12.71
CA LYS A 143 -6.42 -18.50 -12.78
C LYS A 143 -6.26 -19.52 -11.65
N TYR A 144 -5.03 -19.96 -11.38
CA TYR A 144 -4.73 -20.92 -10.31
C TYR A 144 -5.08 -20.36 -8.93
N ILE A 145 -4.68 -19.13 -8.63
CA ILE A 145 -4.97 -18.45 -7.35
C ILE A 145 -6.48 -18.29 -7.17
N THR A 146 -7.19 -17.83 -8.22
CA THR A 146 -8.65 -17.63 -8.17
C THR A 146 -9.38 -18.94 -7.92
N GLN A 147 -8.99 -20.00 -8.63
CA GLN A 147 -9.57 -21.33 -8.41
C GLN A 147 -9.29 -21.85 -6.99
N ALA A 148 -8.05 -21.70 -6.50
CA ALA A 148 -7.68 -22.12 -5.16
C ALA A 148 -8.49 -21.35 -4.09
N MET A 149 -8.72 -20.05 -4.27
CA MET A 149 -9.57 -19.26 -3.37
C MET A 149 -11.03 -19.71 -3.40
N MET A 150 -11.60 -20.00 -4.57
CA MET A 150 -12.96 -20.50 -4.69
C MET A 150 -13.13 -21.86 -3.99
N PHE A 151 -12.21 -22.81 -4.21
CA PHE A 151 -12.24 -24.11 -3.55
C PHE A 151 -12.05 -24.01 -2.03
N SER A 152 -11.21 -23.09 -1.56
CA SER A 152 -11.02 -22.84 -0.14
C SER A 152 -12.27 -22.29 0.53
N ALA A 153 -12.98 -21.39 -0.14
CA ALA A 153 -14.20 -20.77 0.38
C ALA A 153 -15.37 -21.78 0.48
N VAL A 154 -15.44 -22.76 -0.44
CA VAL A 154 -16.55 -23.74 -0.51
C VAL A 154 -16.23 -25.02 0.27
N GLY A 155 -14.96 -25.45 0.29
CA GLY A 155 -14.58 -26.76 0.81
C GLY A 155 -13.80 -26.79 2.12
N GLY A 156 -13.52 -25.65 2.75
CA GLY A 156 -12.71 -25.57 4.00
C GLY A 156 -11.28 -26.08 3.86
N TYR A 157 -10.84 -26.41 2.65
CA TYR A 157 -9.51 -26.92 2.36
C TYR A 157 -8.51 -25.77 2.29
N LYS A 158 -7.37 -25.89 2.98
CA LYS A 158 -6.27 -24.92 2.85
C LYS A 158 -5.49 -25.26 1.58
N PRO A 159 -5.67 -24.52 0.47
CA PRO A 159 -4.90 -24.81 -0.73
C PRO A 159 -3.43 -24.48 -0.45
N ASP A 160 -2.55 -25.42 -0.75
CA ASP A 160 -1.10 -25.16 -0.75
C ASP A 160 -0.77 -24.34 -2.02
N VAL A 161 -1.02 -23.03 -1.96
CA VAL A 161 -0.76 -22.11 -3.06
C VAL A 161 0.74 -21.79 -3.09
N ARG A 162 1.57 -22.82 -3.30
CA ARG A 162 3.00 -22.64 -3.52
C ARG A 162 3.24 -22.38 -5.00
N ILE A 163 3.36 -21.11 -5.37
CA ILE A 163 3.92 -20.76 -6.68
C ILE A 163 5.38 -21.21 -6.66
N THR A 164 5.69 -22.25 -7.42
CA THR A 164 7.05 -22.78 -7.55
C THR A 164 7.94 -21.70 -8.17
N ALA A 165 9.21 -21.66 -7.81
CA ALA A 165 10.16 -20.64 -8.32
C ALA A 165 10.20 -20.56 -9.85
N SER A 166 9.92 -21.68 -10.55
CA SER A 166 9.79 -21.75 -12.01
C SER A 166 8.54 -21.06 -12.57
N GLN A 167 7.51 -20.87 -11.74
CA GLN A 167 6.26 -20.18 -12.10
C GLN A 167 6.26 -18.69 -11.71
N SER A 168 7.24 -18.29 -10.89
CA SER A 168 7.38 -16.90 -10.48
C SER A 168 7.81 -16.04 -11.66
N ILE A 169 7.11 -14.92 -11.87
CA ILE A 169 7.44 -13.93 -12.91
C ILE A 169 8.68 -13.10 -12.52
N GLY A 170 9.14 -13.23 -11.28
CA GLY A 170 10.25 -12.46 -10.69
C GLY A 170 9.81 -11.73 -9.41
N LYS A 171 10.79 -11.20 -8.70
CA LYS A 171 10.51 -10.39 -7.50
C LYS A 171 10.11 -8.99 -7.95
N MET A 172 8.92 -8.56 -7.58
CA MET A 172 8.41 -7.23 -7.84
C MET A 172 8.42 -6.40 -6.54
N PRO A 173 8.97 -5.19 -6.54
CA PRO A 173 8.99 -4.35 -5.35
C PRO A 173 7.60 -3.73 -5.12
N TYR A 174 6.74 -4.42 -4.35
CA TYR A 174 5.39 -3.96 -4.04
C TYR A 174 5.35 -2.71 -3.17
N GLY A 175 6.37 -2.47 -2.36
CA GLY A 175 6.49 -1.26 -1.55
C GLY A 175 6.48 0.02 -2.39
N ILE A 176 7.04 -0.03 -3.61
CA ILE A 176 6.95 1.09 -4.56
C ILE A 176 5.51 1.32 -5.01
N CYS A 177 4.78 0.24 -5.33
CA CYS A 177 3.39 0.34 -5.77
C CYS A 177 2.48 0.92 -4.68
N ILE A 178 2.70 0.50 -3.43
CA ILE A 178 2.00 1.05 -2.26
C ILE A 178 2.32 2.53 -2.09
N SER A 179 3.59 2.89 -2.18
CA SER A 179 4.02 4.29 -2.00
C SER A 179 3.48 5.20 -3.09
N VAL A 180 3.59 4.79 -4.36
CA VAL A 180 3.07 5.57 -5.50
C VAL A 180 1.54 5.64 -5.47
N GLY A 181 0.86 4.53 -5.17
CA GLY A 181 -0.60 4.49 -5.05
C GLY A 181 -1.11 5.39 -3.93
N THR A 182 -0.49 5.32 -2.75
CA THR A 182 -0.82 6.19 -1.62
C THR A 182 -0.56 7.66 -1.95
N ALA A 183 0.59 7.98 -2.53
CA ALA A 183 0.92 9.35 -2.95
C ALA A 183 -0.08 9.86 -3.99
N GLY A 184 -0.40 9.04 -4.99
CA GLY A 184 -1.41 9.37 -6.01
C GLY A 184 -2.79 9.63 -5.41
N TYR A 185 -3.22 8.83 -4.45
CA TYR A 185 -4.47 9.07 -3.73
C TYR A 185 -4.45 10.41 -2.97
N VAL A 186 -3.40 10.66 -2.17
CA VAL A 186 -3.29 11.89 -1.38
C VAL A 186 -3.32 13.12 -2.28
N VAL A 187 -2.60 13.09 -3.40
CA VAL A 187 -2.62 14.18 -4.40
C VAL A 187 -4.00 14.32 -5.05
N ALA A 188 -4.64 13.22 -5.46
CA ALA A 188 -5.97 13.26 -6.07
C ALA A 188 -7.02 13.84 -5.13
N LYS A 189 -6.96 13.47 -3.84
CA LYS A 189 -7.84 14.02 -2.80
C LYS A 189 -7.68 15.53 -2.65
N GLN A 190 -6.46 16.04 -2.73
CA GLN A 190 -6.17 17.47 -2.62
C GLN A 190 -6.64 18.27 -3.81
N LEU A 191 -6.59 17.66 -4.99
CA LEU A 191 -7.10 18.26 -6.23
C LEU A 191 -8.63 18.15 -6.35
N GLY A 192 -9.32 17.53 -5.38
CA GLY A 192 -10.78 17.39 -5.36
C GLY A 192 -11.30 16.28 -6.29
N PHE A 193 -10.44 15.33 -6.71
CA PHE A 193 -10.82 14.20 -7.58
C PHE A 193 -11.14 12.92 -6.81
N ALA A 194 -10.92 12.86 -5.49
CA ALA A 194 -11.11 11.65 -4.68
C ALA A 194 -11.74 11.95 -3.31
#